data_9ef3dc869873045a9cad6c3b5b973068
#
_entry.id   9ef3dc869873045a9cad6c3b5b973068
#
_cell.length_a   1.000
_cell.length_b   1.000
_cell.length_c   1.000
_cell.angle_alpha   90.00
_cell.angle_beta   90.00
_cell.angle_gamma   90.00
#
_symmetry.space_group_name_H-M   'P 1'
#
loop_
_entity.id
_entity.type
_entity.pdbx_description
1 polymer ?
#
loop_
_entity_poly.entity_id
_entity_poly.type
_entity_poly.pdbx_seq_one_letter_code
_entity_poly.pdbx_strand_id
1 'polypeptide(L)'
;PTSQIVGTQAVFNVITGERYKMCTNEFKDMVAGKYGTTPMPIDPAFQKKIIGDAPVITGRPADLLEPELDTLRKEMAQWSEQEEDVLSYAMFPKVSLDFFKKRQEKKYGIDGKHADKEKMIHPV
;
A
#
# COMPACT_ATOMS: atom_id res chain seq x y z
N PRO A 1 10.06 -6.40 -7.78
CA PRO A 1 9.46 -5.12 -8.21
C PRO A 1 10.44 -4.14 -8.84
N THR A 2 11.74 -4.19 -8.51
CA THR A 2 12.73 -3.25 -9.04
C THR A 2 12.81 -3.27 -10.56
N SER A 3 12.75 -4.43 -11.19
CA SER A 3 12.74 -4.57 -12.66
C SER A 3 11.52 -3.89 -13.29
N GLN A 4 10.36 -3.97 -12.66
CA GLN A 4 9.13 -3.31 -13.11
C GLN A 4 9.26 -1.78 -12.98
N ILE A 5 9.80 -1.29 -11.88
CA ILE A 5 10.03 0.15 -11.64
C ILE A 5 10.95 0.71 -12.72
N VAL A 6 12.07 0.05 -12.97
CA VAL A 6 13.06 0.47 -13.98
C VAL A 6 12.47 0.36 -15.40
N GLY A 7 11.77 -0.73 -15.71
CA GLY A 7 11.11 -0.94 -17.00
C GLY A 7 10.06 0.13 -17.31
N THR A 8 9.19 0.44 -16.34
CA THR A 8 8.18 1.49 -16.49
C THR A 8 8.83 2.85 -16.72
N GLN A 9 9.88 3.19 -15.98
CA GLN A 9 10.61 4.45 -16.17
C GLN A 9 11.28 4.52 -17.57
N ALA A 10 11.83 3.40 -18.05
CA ALA A 10 12.38 3.34 -19.40
C ALA A 10 11.34 3.60 -20.48
N VAL A 11 10.13 3.06 -20.33
CA VAL A 11 9.01 3.33 -21.23
C VAL A 11 8.63 4.81 -21.22
N PHE A 12 8.52 5.44 -20.06
CA PHE A 12 8.25 6.89 -19.97
C PHE A 12 9.34 7.74 -20.61
N ASN A 13 10.60 7.37 -20.47
CA ASN A 13 11.72 8.05 -21.13
C ASN A 13 11.57 8.02 -22.67
N VAL A 14 11.11 6.90 -23.21
CA VAL A 14 10.86 6.77 -24.66
C VAL A 14 9.63 7.57 -25.10
N ILE A 15 8.51 7.42 -24.40
CA ILE A 15 7.25 8.10 -24.75
C ILE A 15 7.41 9.62 -24.71
N THR A 16 8.11 10.15 -23.71
CA THR A 16 8.31 11.59 -23.56
C THR A 16 9.40 12.16 -24.47
N GLY A 17 10.20 11.30 -25.12
CA GLY A 17 11.35 11.70 -25.94
C GLY A 17 12.52 12.30 -25.16
N GLU A 18 12.41 12.41 -23.86
CA GLU A 18 13.42 12.99 -22.97
C GLU A 18 13.57 12.12 -21.69
N ARG A 19 14.82 11.76 -21.37
CA ARG A 19 15.11 10.95 -20.19
C ARG A 19 14.77 11.70 -18.89
N TYR A 20 13.96 11.05 -18.06
CA TYR A 20 13.56 11.53 -16.72
C TYR A 20 12.77 12.84 -16.71
N LYS A 21 12.15 13.20 -17.83
CA LYS A 21 11.20 14.30 -17.88
C LYS A 21 9.98 14.01 -17.00
N MET A 22 9.49 12.78 -17.06
CA MET A 22 8.45 12.27 -16.20
C MET A 22 9.00 11.08 -15.41
N CYS A 23 8.96 11.16 -14.08
CA CYS A 23 9.39 10.10 -13.18
C CYS A 23 8.21 9.59 -12.36
N THR A 24 8.07 8.26 -12.26
CA THR A 24 7.08 7.66 -11.37
C THR A 24 7.46 7.87 -9.90
N ASN A 25 6.47 7.84 -9.02
CA ASN A 25 6.74 7.94 -7.58
C ASN A 25 7.58 6.77 -7.09
N GLU A 26 7.33 5.57 -7.59
CA GLU A 26 8.09 4.36 -7.28
C GLU A 26 9.56 4.49 -7.69
N PHE A 27 9.83 5.10 -8.85
CA PHE A 27 11.21 5.35 -9.28
C PHE A 27 11.91 6.37 -8.36
N LYS A 28 11.22 7.44 -8.00
CA LYS A 28 11.73 8.43 -7.03
C LYS A 28 12.01 7.81 -5.67
N ASP A 29 11.10 6.96 -5.19
CA ASP A 29 11.23 6.25 -3.92
C ASP A 29 12.41 5.27 -3.93
N MET A 30 12.66 4.60 -5.07
CA MET A 30 13.83 3.75 -5.25
C MET A 30 15.13 4.57 -5.19
N VAL A 31 15.19 5.71 -5.87
CA VAL A 31 16.35 6.62 -5.86
C VAL A 31 16.59 7.23 -4.48
N ALA A 32 15.52 7.47 -3.71
CA ALA A 32 15.60 7.93 -2.34
C ALA A 32 16.00 6.85 -1.32
N GLY A 33 16.17 5.59 -1.75
CA GLY A 33 16.58 4.49 -0.88
C GLY A 33 15.47 3.85 -0.05
N LYS A 34 14.20 4.13 -0.34
CA LYS A 34 13.06 3.57 0.40
C LYS A 34 12.88 2.05 0.20
N TYR A 35 13.45 1.50 -0.86
CA TYR A 35 13.44 0.05 -1.16
C TYR A 35 14.76 -0.65 -0.81
N GLY A 36 15.63 0.03 -0.07
CA GLY A 36 16.93 -0.48 0.33
C GLY A 36 18.07 -0.05 -0.59
N THR A 37 19.25 -0.61 -0.35
CA THR A 37 20.48 -0.29 -1.08
C THR A 37 20.45 -0.86 -2.50
N THR A 38 20.83 -0.05 -3.48
CA THR A 38 21.01 -0.50 -4.87
C THR A 38 22.33 -1.27 -5.04
N PRO A 39 22.45 -2.18 -6.03
CA PRO A 39 23.68 -2.94 -6.27
C PRO A 39 24.89 -2.07 -6.56
N MET A 40 24.69 -0.92 -7.18
CA MET A 40 25.69 0.08 -7.47
C MET A 40 25.29 1.41 -6.84
N PRO A 41 26.24 2.21 -6.34
CA PRO A 41 25.94 3.54 -5.85
C PRO A 41 25.27 4.39 -6.94
N ILE A 42 24.26 5.16 -6.55
CA ILE A 42 23.62 6.12 -7.45
C ILE A 42 24.48 7.38 -7.50
N ASP A 43 24.71 7.90 -8.70
CA ASP A 43 25.42 9.16 -8.87
C ASP A 43 24.68 10.29 -8.14
N PRO A 44 25.38 11.04 -7.23
CA PRO A 44 24.74 12.10 -6.44
C PRO A 44 24.07 13.20 -7.26
N ALA A 45 24.66 13.56 -8.41
CA ALA A 45 24.08 14.57 -9.29
C ALA A 45 22.77 14.07 -9.92
N PHE A 46 22.74 12.80 -10.33
CA PHE A 46 21.53 12.15 -10.83
C PHE A 46 20.48 12.03 -9.74
N GLN A 47 20.85 11.60 -8.54
CA GLN A 47 19.94 11.49 -7.41
C GLN A 47 19.28 12.84 -7.11
N LYS A 48 20.05 13.93 -7.05
CA LYS A 48 19.52 15.27 -6.84
C LYS A 48 18.59 15.71 -7.98
N LYS A 49 18.90 15.35 -9.22
CA LYS A 49 18.04 15.64 -10.38
C LYS A 49 16.65 14.97 -10.24
N ILE A 50 16.60 13.76 -9.71
CA ILE A 50 15.35 12.97 -9.63
C ILE A 50 14.52 13.34 -8.40
N ILE A 51 15.13 13.45 -7.23
CA ILE A 51 14.42 13.66 -5.96
C ILE A 51 14.60 15.06 -5.36
N GLY A 52 15.45 15.91 -5.95
CA GLY A 52 15.74 17.26 -5.43
C GLY A 52 16.38 17.20 -4.05
N ASP A 53 15.84 17.95 -3.11
CA ASP A 53 16.31 18.03 -1.73
C ASP A 53 15.59 17.04 -0.78
N ALA A 54 14.87 16.06 -1.33
CA ALA A 54 14.21 15.04 -0.52
C ALA A 54 15.26 14.20 0.25
N PRO A 55 14.95 13.78 1.49
CA PRO A 55 15.87 13.00 2.30
C PRO A 55 16.17 11.65 1.67
N VAL A 56 17.42 11.23 1.73
CA VAL A 56 17.91 9.93 1.27
C VAL A 56 18.03 8.97 2.44
N ILE A 57 17.46 7.79 2.31
CA ILE A 57 17.58 6.72 3.28
C ILE A 57 18.83 5.91 2.96
N THR A 58 19.77 5.88 3.89
CA THR A 58 21.07 5.18 3.74
C THR A 58 21.13 3.86 4.50
N GLY A 59 20.25 3.66 5.48
CA GLY A 59 20.16 2.45 6.29
C GLY A 59 19.09 1.49 5.78
N ARG A 60 18.77 0.50 6.60
CA ARG A 60 17.67 -0.43 6.33
C ARG A 60 16.33 0.29 6.54
N PRO A 61 15.47 0.40 5.51
CA PRO A 61 14.20 1.13 5.63
C PRO A 61 13.29 0.61 6.75
N ALA A 62 13.34 -0.70 7.03
CA ALA A 62 12.56 -1.32 8.10
C ALA A 62 12.88 -0.78 9.51
N ASP A 63 14.08 -0.24 9.72
CA ASP A 63 14.49 0.33 11.01
C ASP A 63 13.81 1.68 11.29
N LEU A 64 13.18 2.28 10.29
CA LEU A 64 12.43 3.53 10.41
C LEU A 64 10.93 3.31 10.69
N LEU A 65 10.47 2.04 10.69
CA LEU A 65 9.08 1.71 10.94
C LEU A 65 8.81 1.66 12.44
N GLU A 66 7.72 2.30 12.85
CA GLU A 66 7.21 2.19 14.20
C GLU A 66 6.41 0.88 14.35
N PRO A 67 6.42 0.25 15.55
CA PRO A 67 5.60 -0.92 15.82
C PRO A 67 4.10 -0.59 15.68
N GLU A 68 3.39 -1.30 14.82
CA GLU A 68 1.98 -1.00 14.50
C GLU A 68 0.98 -2.03 15.05
N LEU A 69 1.42 -3.25 15.39
CA LEU A 69 0.51 -4.35 15.69
C LEU A 69 -0.47 -4.06 16.83
N ASP A 70 -0.04 -3.38 17.88
CA ASP A 70 -0.92 -3.09 19.02
C ASP A 70 -2.02 -2.07 18.64
N THR A 71 -1.70 -1.11 17.78
CA THR A 71 -2.68 -0.18 17.22
C THR A 71 -3.65 -0.90 16.31
N LEU A 72 -3.14 -1.74 15.41
CA LEU A 72 -3.96 -2.52 14.48
C LEU A 72 -4.88 -3.51 15.18
N ARG A 73 -4.44 -4.15 16.27
CA ARG A 73 -5.29 -5.01 17.11
C ARG A 73 -6.49 -4.25 17.67
N LYS A 74 -6.29 -3.01 18.12
CA LYS A 74 -7.37 -2.16 18.62
C LYS A 74 -8.34 -1.76 17.51
N GLU A 75 -7.82 -1.34 16.36
CA GLU A 75 -8.63 -0.98 15.19
C GLU A 75 -9.44 -2.16 14.66
N MET A 76 -8.85 -3.36 14.72
CA MET A 76 -9.46 -4.59 14.20
C MET A 76 -10.31 -5.35 15.22
N ALA A 77 -10.49 -4.85 16.45
CA ALA A 77 -11.18 -5.56 17.52
C ALA A 77 -12.59 -6.04 17.15
N GLN A 78 -13.32 -5.27 16.34
CA GLN A 78 -14.67 -5.62 15.89
C GLN A 78 -14.72 -6.60 14.71
N TRP A 79 -13.62 -6.76 13.96
CA TRP A 79 -13.54 -7.55 12.73
C TRP A 79 -12.74 -8.84 12.90
N SER A 80 -11.76 -8.81 13.80
CA SER A 80 -10.81 -9.90 14.02
C SER A 80 -11.44 -11.04 14.79
N GLU A 81 -11.30 -12.26 14.28
CA GLU A 81 -11.66 -13.51 14.97
C GLU A 81 -10.40 -14.29 15.39
N GLN A 82 -9.25 -13.95 14.81
CA GLN A 82 -7.95 -14.58 15.07
C GLN A 82 -6.81 -13.60 14.76
N GLU A 83 -5.61 -13.88 15.24
CA GLU A 83 -4.45 -12.98 15.08
C GLU A 83 -4.05 -12.77 13.62
N GLU A 84 -4.24 -13.78 12.78
CA GLU A 84 -3.97 -13.69 11.33
C GLU A 84 -4.84 -12.66 10.62
N ASP A 85 -6.01 -12.35 11.16
CA ASP A 85 -6.87 -11.29 10.60
C ASP A 85 -6.21 -9.91 10.76
N VAL A 86 -5.54 -9.67 11.88
CA VAL A 86 -4.79 -8.43 12.14
C VAL A 86 -3.61 -8.32 11.18
N LEU A 87 -2.88 -9.41 10.95
CA LEU A 87 -1.77 -9.45 10.00
C LEU A 87 -2.25 -9.24 8.56
N SER A 88 -3.36 -9.85 8.20
CA SER A 88 -3.99 -9.65 6.87
C SER A 88 -4.38 -8.20 6.65
N TYR A 89 -4.93 -7.56 7.67
CA TYR A 89 -5.26 -6.13 7.61
C TYR A 89 -4.02 -5.25 7.51
N ALA A 90 -2.96 -5.56 8.26
CA ALA A 90 -1.70 -4.83 8.19
C ALA A 90 -1.10 -4.85 6.77
N MET A 91 -1.21 -5.97 6.06
CA MET A 91 -0.66 -6.15 4.72
C MET A 91 -1.59 -5.63 3.62
N PHE A 92 -2.90 -5.82 3.75
CA PHE A 92 -3.90 -5.55 2.72
C PHE A 92 -5.18 -4.95 3.33
N PRO A 93 -5.15 -3.72 3.86
CA PRO A 93 -6.24 -3.19 4.68
C PRO A 93 -7.59 -3.17 3.97
N LYS A 94 -7.64 -2.68 2.74
CA LYS A 94 -8.90 -2.57 1.98
C LYS A 94 -9.52 -3.93 1.67
N VAL A 95 -8.73 -4.84 1.13
CA VAL A 95 -9.20 -6.18 0.72
C VAL A 95 -9.62 -7.01 1.93
N SER A 96 -8.87 -6.90 3.03
CA SER A 96 -9.18 -7.60 4.28
C SER A 96 -10.49 -7.13 4.88
N LEU A 97 -10.74 -5.83 4.95
CA LEU A 97 -12.01 -5.29 5.45
C LEU A 97 -13.21 -5.76 4.62
N ASP A 98 -13.09 -5.76 3.31
CA ASP A 98 -14.15 -6.27 2.43
C ASP A 98 -14.42 -7.75 2.66
N PHE A 99 -13.38 -8.54 2.89
CA PHE A 99 -13.49 -9.95 3.24
C PHE A 99 -14.18 -10.14 4.61
N PHE A 100 -13.76 -9.41 5.64
CA PHE A 100 -14.31 -9.53 6.99
C PHE A 100 -15.78 -9.13 7.05
N LYS A 101 -16.18 -8.09 6.33
CA LYS A 101 -17.59 -7.72 6.18
C LYS A 101 -18.42 -8.86 5.59
N LYS A 102 -17.98 -9.43 4.47
CA LYS A 102 -18.64 -10.57 3.83
C LYS A 102 -18.69 -11.81 4.75
N ARG A 103 -17.62 -12.06 5.52
CA ARG A 103 -17.58 -13.15 6.50
C ARG A 103 -18.63 -12.95 7.58
N GLN A 104 -18.76 -11.74 8.12
CA GLN A 104 -19.78 -11.42 9.13
C GLN A 104 -21.20 -11.52 8.55
N GLU A 105 -21.44 -10.95 7.38
CA GLU A 105 -22.74 -11.07 6.68
C GLU A 105 -23.15 -12.53 6.52
N LYS A 106 -22.23 -13.39 6.07
CA LYS A 106 -22.49 -14.82 5.93
C LYS A 106 -22.76 -15.51 7.27
N LYS A 107 -22.02 -15.15 8.32
CA LYS A 107 -22.14 -15.75 9.65
C LYS A 107 -23.45 -15.39 10.33
N TYR A 108 -23.90 -14.16 10.17
CA TYR A 108 -25.13 -13.66 10.81
C TYR A 108 -26.36 -13.70 9.90
N GLY A 109 -26.25 -14.24 8.68
CA GLY A 109 -27.35 -14.34 7.72
C GLY A 109 -27.84 -12.98 7.19
N ILE A 110 -27.06 -11.93 7.40
CA ILE A 110 -27.36 -10.57 6.91
C ILE A 110 -26.63 -10.40 5.58
N ASP A 111 -27.19 -10.96 4.51
CA ASP A 111 -26.76 -10.60 3.16
C ASP A 111 -27.49 -9.33 2.74
N GLY A 112 -26.79 -8.21 2.74
CA GLY A 112 -27.35 -6.92 2.33
C GLY A 112 -27.86 -6.88 0.87
N LYS A 113 -27.54 -7.91 0.06
CA LYS A 113 -28.08 -8.08 -1.28
C LYS A 113 -29.52 -8.64 -1.27
N HIS A 114 -29.92 -9.26 -0.18
CA HIS A 114 -31.25 -9.82 0.02
C HIS A 114 -32.08 -9.11 1.10
N ALA A 115 -31.65 -7.95 1.55
CA ALA A 115 -32.51 -7.02 2.28
C ALA A 115 -33.55 -6.50 1.26
N ASP A 116 -34.61 -7.29 1.04
CA ASP A 116 -35.77 -6.90 0.26
C ASP A 116 -36.27 -5.56 0.77
N LYS A 117 -36.21 -4.53 -0.06
CA LYS A 117 -36.80 -3.22 0.24
C LYS A 117 -38.28 -3.30 0.60
N GLU A 118 -38.96 -4.38 0.20
CA GLU A 118 -40.37 -4.68 0.51
C GLU A 118 -40.60 -5.16 1.95
N LYS A 119 -39.55 -5.59 2.68
CA LYS A 119 -39.64 -5.99 4.10
C LYS A 119 -39.25 -4.91 5.10
N MET A 120 -38.98 -3.70 4.66
CA MET A 120 -38.92 -2.56 5.55
C MET A 120 -40.34 -2.29 6.09
N ILE A 121 -40.60 -2.78 7.30
CA ILE A 121 -41.80 -2.42 8.06
C ILE A 121 -41.72 -0.91 8.31
N HIS A 122 -42.48 -0.15 7.58
CA HIS A 122 -42.72 1.25 7.91
C HIS A 122 -43.57 1.27 9.18
N PRO A 123 -43.08 1.82 10.29
CA PRO A 123 -43.95 2.04 11.45
C PRO A 123 -45.06 2.98 11.02
N VAL A 124 -46.30 2.56 11.29
CA VAL A 124 -47.51 3.34 11.09
C VAL A 124 -47.53 4.51 12.05
#